data_ab9bfda7faea245a3ac2d879ec72585a
#
_entry.id   ab9bfda7faea245a3ac2d879ec72585a
#
_cell.length_a   1.000
_cell.length_b   1.000
_cell.length_c   1.000
_cell.angle_alpha   90.00
_cell.angle_beta   90.00
_cell.angle_gamma   90.00
#
_symmetry.space_group_name_H-M   'P 1'
#
loop_
_entity.id
_entity.type
_entity.pdbx_description
1 polymer ?
#
loop_
_entity_poly.entity_id
_entity_poly.type
_entity_poly.pdbx_seq_one_letter_code
_entity_poly.pdbx_strand_id
1 'polypeptide(L)'
;MAEQIHIGFGIDKNFGRFAGITITSLVHNNIQHDLNIHIVYDELLPEDMDRLKKTEQLYRNLTLHFYQITSTEGMTFVVPTGHITQAMYYRYLFAEMLPPEITKILYLDADIICKGDILPLWQTDLQGRVLGAVRDWGEAKSCGRIGLKNGRYFNSGVLLMDLVKWRQQKLTQKLFQWLDKVVDTKILWGDQDALNGVIDGAFTELPKKYNCIVINNTVLKAEPDDVIVHYIDYVKPWHIYYYDSGEKKLYWQYVKKSLWSDLKPQDGNTVETVLLTARLLHNRGEYRKAASYYEAVLKYLLGDKYF
;
A
#
# COMPACT_ATOMS: atom_id res chain seq x y z
N MET A 1 -17.07 17.72 -18.96
CA MET A 1 -15.64 17.94 -18.73
C MET A 1 -15.14 16.71 -17.98
N ALA A 2 -13.93 16.23 -18.25
CA ALA A 2 -13.33 15.15 -17.46
C ALA A 2 -13.20 15.61 -16.01
N GLU A 3 -13.48 14.71 -15.07
CA GLU A 3 -13.30 14.98 -13.63
C GLU A 3 -11.80 14.89 -13.31
N GLN A 4 -11.30 15.86 -12.57
CA GLN A 4 -9.91 15.83 -12.08
C GLN A 4 -9.86 15.06 -10.74
N ILE A 5 -9.14 13.97 -10.71
CA ILE A 5 -8.99 13.11 -9.53
C ILE A 5 -7.56 13.22 -9.03
N HIS A 6 -7.38 13.69 -7.80
CA HIS A 6 -6.09 13.77 -7.14
C HIS A 6 -5.84 12.51 -6.32
N ILE A 7 -4.74 11.78 -6.64
CA ILE A 7 -4.38 10.50 -6.00
C ILE A 7 -2.98 10.64 -5.40
N GLY A 8 -2.80 10.17 -4.17
CA GLY A 8 -1.54 10.24 -3.43
C GLY A 8 -0.88 8.90 -3.22
N PHE A 9 0.44 8.85 -3.38
CA PHE A 9 1.31 7.73 -3.00
C PHE A 9 2.44 8.21 -2.10
N GLY A 10 2.61 7.54 -0.94
CA GLY A 10 3.78 7.70 -0.09
C GLY A 10 4.72 6.51 -0.28
N ILE A 11 5.90 6.71 -0.87
CA ILE A 11 6.79 5.61 -1.27
C ILE A 11 8.27 5.89 -0.98
N ASP A 12 9.06 4.83 -0.89
CA ASP A 12 10.51 4.87 -0.85
C ASP A 12 11.12 4.20 -2.09
N LYS A 13 12.45 4.10 -2.14
CA LYS A 13 13.20 3.46 -3.24
C LYS A 13 12.82 2.01 -3.53
N ASN A 14 12.23 1.29 -2.56
CA ASN A 14 11.83 -0.10 -2.74
C ASN A 14 10.47 -0.22 -3.43
N PHE A 15 9.63 0.82 -3.34
CA PHE A 15 8.25 0.80 -3.79
C PHE A 15 7.97 1.57 -5.08
N GLY A 16 8.95 2.27 -5.68
CA GLY A 16 8.77 3.03 -6.91
C GLY A 16 8.17 2.22 -8.05
N ARG A 17 8.68 1.01 -8.29
CA ARG A 17 8.18 0.08 -9.33
C ARG A 17 6.76 -0.41 -9.06
N PHE A 18 6.42 -0.67 -7.83
CA PHE A 18 5.09 -1.16 -7.45
C PHE A 18 4.04 -0.06 -7.56
N ALA A 19 4.38 1.17 -7.15
CA ALA A 19 3.55 2.35 -7.41
C ALA A 19 3.30 2.54 -8.91
N GLY A 20 4.33 2.37 -9.76
CA GLY A 20 4.18 2.46 -11.21
C GLY A 20 3.24 1.41 -11.80
N ILE A 21 3.22 0.20 -11.27
CA ILE A 21 2.27 -0.86 -11.65
C ILE A 21 0.85 -0.49 -11.20
N THR A 22 0.70 0.01 -9.97
CA THR A 22 -0.58 0.51 -9.44
C THR A 22 -1.12 1.66 -10.29
N ILE A 23 -0.28 2.67 -10.63
CA ILE A 23 -0.62 3.79 -11.50
C ILE A 23 -1.06 3.29 -12.87
N THR A 24 -0.36 2.31 -13.44
CA THR A 24 -0.77 1.68 -14.72
C THR A 24 -2.17 1.09 -14.63
N SER A 25 -2.51 0.42 -13.52
CA SER A 25 -3.85 -0.13 -13.32
C SER A 25 -4.92 0.96 -13.20
N LEU A 26 -4.61 2.06 -12.51
CA LEU A 26 -5.50 3.22 -12.38
C LEU A 26 -5.81 3.84 -13.74
N VAL A 27 -4.80 4.15 -14.52
CA VAL A 27 -4.96 4.80 -15.83
C VAL A 27 -5.77 3.93 -16.80
N HIS A 28 -5.48 2.63 -16.85
CA HIS A 28 -6.20 1.70 -17.74
C HIS A 28 -7.70 1.59 -17.43
N ASN A 29 -8.10 1.73 -16.18
CA ASN A 29 -9.50 1.58 -15.76
C ASN A 29 -10.23 2.90 -15.53
N ASN A 30 -9.54 4.05 -15.74
CA ASN A 30 -10.08 5.39 -15.53
C ASN A 30 -9.70 6.34 -16.67
N ILE A 31 -9.66 5.86 -17.90
CA ILE A 31 -9.21 6.63 -19.08
C ILE A 31 -10.09 7.84 -19.38
N GLN A 32 -11.32 7.85 -18.86
CA GLN A 32 -12.31 8.93 -19.03
C GLN A 32 -12.10 10.10 -18.04
N HIS A 33 -11.20 9.97 -17.07
CA HIS A 33 -10.91 10.97 -16.03
C HIS A 33 -9.47 11.44 -16.10
N ASP A 34 -9.22 12.70 -15.70
CA ASP A 34 -7.88 13.26 -15.59
C ASP A 34 -7.28 12.90 -14.22
N LEU A 35 -6.25 12.06 -14.21
CA LEU A 35 -5.60 11.58 -13.00
C LEU A 35 -4.37 12.43 -12.68
N ASN A 36 -4.41 13.14 -11.56
CA ASN A 36 -3.30 13.89 -10.99
C ASN A 36 -2.69 13.07 -9.86
N ILE A 37 -1.55 12.44 -10.10
CA ILE A 37 -0.87 11.57 -9.14
C ILE A 37 0.19 12.37 -8.39
N HIS A 38 0.09 12.41 -7.08
CA HIS A 38 1.00 13.08 -6.15
C HIS A 38 1.85 12.04 -5.43
N ILE A 39 3.16 12.06 -5.68
CA ILE A 39 4.11 11.10 -5.13
C ILE A 39 4.96 11.81 -4.07
N VAL A 40 4.76 11.46 -2.81
CA VAL A 40 5.58 11.88 -1.68
C VAL A 40 6.63 10.81 -1.42
N TYR A 41 7.91 11.16 -1.44
CA TYR A 41 9.01 10.22 -1.35
C TYR A 41 10.25 10.82 -0.67
N ASP A 42 11.10 9.98 -0.07
CA ASP A 42 12.43 10.35 0.41
C ASP A 42 13.50 10.09 -0.63
N GLU A 43 13.55 8.86 -1.13
CA GLU A 43 14.47 8.41 -2.17
C GLU A 43 13.73 7.54 -3.18
N LEU A 44 14.03 7.70 -4.47
CA LEU A 44 13.60 6.80 -5.54
C LEU A 44 14.80 6.35 -6.35
N LEU A 45 14.78 5.11 -6.83
CA LEU A 45 15.78 4.63 -7.77
C LEU A 45 15.68 5.44 -9.07
N PRO A 46 16.81 5.90 -9.66
CA PRO A 46 16.80 6.68 -10.91
C PRO A 46 16.02 5.98 -12.03
N GLU A 47 16.13 4.66 -12.11
CA GLU A 47 15.41 3.84 -13.09
C GLU A 47 13.88 3.89 -12.88
N ASP A 48 13.41 3.78 -11.65
CA ASP A 48 11.99 3.85 -11.35
C ASP A 48 11.44 5.26 -11.60
N MET A 49 12.20 6.31 -11.25
CA MET A 49 11.85 7.70 -11.56
C MET A 49 11.71 7.94 -13.06
N ASP A 50 12.67 7.44 -13.86
CA ASP A 50 12.63 7.55 -15.32
C ASP A 50 11.41 6.81 -15.91
N ARG A 51 11.13 5.60 -15.45
CA ARG A 51 9.97 4.83 -15.89
C ARG A 51 8.64 5.49 -15.48
N LEU A 52 8.53 6.09 -14.30
CA LEU A 52 7.36 6.87 -13.89
C LEU A 52 7.13 8.05 -14.84
N LYS A 53 8.16 8.87 -15.12
CA LYS A 53 8.07 9.98 -16.06
C LYS A 53 7.70 9.54 -17.49
N LYS A 54 8.23 8.41 -17.94
CA LYS A 54 7.84 7.81 -19.24
C LYS A 54 6.38 7.31 -19.22
N THR A 55 5.89 6.78 -18.09
CA THR A 55 4.49 6.39 -17.96
C THR A 55 3.57 7.59 -18.15
N GLU A 56 3.88 8.75 -17.56
CA GLU A 56 3.12 9.98 -17.77
C GLU A 56 3.02 10.34 -19.27
N GLN A 57 4.13 10.21 -20.00
CA GLN A 57 4.16 10.54 -21.44
C GLN A 57 3.30 9.61 -22.31
N LEU A 58 3.03 8.39 -21.84
CA LEU A 58 2.22 7.41 -22.57
C LEU A 58 0.71 7.66 -22.46
N TYR A 59 0.26 8.36 -21.42
CA TYR A 59 -1.15 8.51 -21.11
C TYR A 59 -1.55 9.98 -21.00
N ARG A 60 -2.44 10.44 -21.90
CA ARG A 60 -2.88 11.83 -21.97
C ARG A 60 -3.66 12.33 -20.76
N ASN A 61 -4.28 11.40 -20.03
CA ASN A 61 -5.08 11.67 -18.84
C ASN A 61 -4.30 11.48 -17.53
N LEU A 62 -2.96 11.42 -17.59
CA LEU A 62 -2.09 11.24 -16.44
C LEU A 62 -1.14 12.43 -16.28
N THR A 63 -1.10 13.00 -15.07
CA THR A 63 -0.08 13.98 -14.67
C THR A 63 0.56 13.53 -13.37
N LEU A 64 1.91 13.54 -13.31
CA LEU A 64 2.67 13.15 -12.13
C LEU A 64 3.30 14.36 -11.45
N HIS A 65 3.11 14.47 -10.14
CA HIS A 65 3.71 15.49 -9.29
C HIS A 65 4.60 14.82 -8.25
N PHE A 66 5.86 15.25 -8.15
CA PHE A 66 6.86 14.65 -7.26
C PHE A 66 7.20 15.59 -6.12
N TYR A 67 7.08 15.11 -4.87
CA TYR A 67 7.35 15.87 -3.65
C TYR A 67 8.39 15.12 -2.83
N GLN A 68 9.63 15.61 -2.87
CA GLN A 68 10.72 14.98 -2.12
C GLN A 68 10.76 15.48 -0.67
N ILE A 69 10.83 14.55 0.26
CA ILE A 69 11.05 14.83 1.67
C ILE A 69 12.54 15.10 1.86
N THR A 70 12.89 16.34 2.20
CA THR A 70 14.27 16.79 2.40
C THR A 70 14.67 16.83 3.87
N SER A 71 13.71 16.82 4.81
CA SER A 71 13.94 16.78 6.24
C SER A 71 12.83 16.02 6.93
N THR A 72 13.20 15.25 7.94
CA THR A 72 12.29 14.55 8.86
C THR A 72 12.39 15.12 10.28
N GLU A 73 12.92 16.32 10.43
CA GLU A 73 13.08 16.99 11.72
C GLU A 73 11.71 17.19 12.39
N GLY A 74 11.60 16.81 13.65
CA GLY A 74 10.35 16.86 14.41
C GLY A 74 9.34 15.75 14.09
N MET A 75 9.72 14.74 13.29
CA MET A 75 8.88 13.57 12.98
C MET A 75 9.39 12.36 13.76
N THR A 76 8.54 11.76 14.56
CA THR A 76 8.84 10.49 15.24
C THR A 76 8.31 9.34 14.40
N PHE A 77 9.20 8.42 14.02
CA PHE A 77 8.85 7.22 13.29
C PHE A 77 9.02 6.00 14.19
N VAL A 78 7.92 5.38 14.57
CA VAL A 78 7.93 4.08 15.22
C VAL A 78 7.82 3.02 14.10
N VAL A 79 8.95 2.42 13.73
CA VAL A 79 8.98 1.39 12.70
C VAL A 79 8.91 0.03 13.40
N PRO A 80 7.77 -0.69 13.32
CA PRO A 80 7.68 -2.06 13.80
C PRO A 80 8.73 -2.93 13.09
N THR A 81 9.19 -3.98 13.75
CA THR A 81 10.20 -4.89 13.19
C THR A 81 9.69 -5.56 11.90
N GLY A 82 10.56 -5.72 10.89
CA GLY A 82 10.28 -6.48 9.67
C GLY A 82 10.39 -5.66 8.38
N HIS A 83 9.41 -5.79 7.49
CA HIS A 83 9.42 -5.20 6.13
C HIS A 83 8.77 -3.80 6.06
N ILE A 84 8.45 -3.21 7.19
CA ILE A 84 7.79 -1.91 7.28
C ILE A 84 8.86 -0.82 7.27
N THR A 85 8.71 0.20 6.42
CA THR A 85 9.63 1.33 6.31
C THR A 85 8.98 2.63 6.78
N GLN A 86 9.78 3.69 6.95
CA GLN A 86 9.26 5.02 7.29
C GLN A 86 8.26 5.56 6.25
N ALA A 87 8.31 5.06 5.01
CA ALA A 87 7.43 5.49 3.93
C ALA A 87 5.94 5.30 4.25
N MET A 88 5.59 4.37 5.16
CA MET A 88 4.21 4.22 5.62
C MET A 88 3.64 5.49 6.26
N TYR A 89 4.47 6.35 6.85
CA TYR A 89 4.05 7.61 7.47
C TYR A 89 3.92 8.76 6.47
N TYR A 90 4.40 8.63 5.22
CA TYR A 90 4.35 9.70 4.24
C TYR A 90 2.92 10.07 3.85
N ARG A 91 1.95 9.17 4.08
CA ARG A 91 0.51 9.49 3.92
C ARG A 91 0.02 10.62 4.83
N TYR A 92 0.73 10.93 5.92
CA TYR A 92 0.38 12.06 6.79
C TYR A 92 0.77 13.41 6.21
N LEU A 93 1.74 13.44 5.30
CA LEU A 93 2.41 14.66 4.85
C LEU A 93 1.71 15.35 3.67
N PHE A 94 0.71 14.72 3.07
CA PHE A 94 0.03 15.31 1.90
C PHE A 94 -0.57 16.68 2.19
N ALA A 95 -1.13 16.89 3.36
CA ALA A 95 -1.72 18.17 3.72
C ALA A 95 -0.70 19.31 3.81
N GLU A 96 0.53 19.01 4.20
CA GLU A 96 1.64 19.96 4.33
C GLU A 96 2.40 20.15 3.02
N MET A 97 2.57 19.09 2.24
CA MET A 97 3.42 19.11 1.04
C MET A 97 2.67 19.56 -0.23
N LEU A 98 1.36 19.33 -0.30
CA LEU A 98 0.58 19.71 -1.45
C LEU A 98 0.16 21.19 -1.40
N PRO A 99 0.06 21.86 -2.57
CA PRO A 99 -0.49 23.20 -2.68
C PRO A 99 -1.85 23.33 -1.98
N PRO A 100 -2.15 24.47 -1.34
CA PRO A 100 -3.37 24.66 -0.53
C PRO A 100 -4.67 24.57 -1.34
N GLU A 101 -4.63 24.83 -2.64
CA GLU A 101 -5.75 24.68 -3.57
C GLU A 101 -6.17 23.22 -3.79
N ILE A 102 -5.30 22.25 -3.51
CA ILE A 102 -5.68 20.83 -3.48
C ILE A 102 -6.35 20.56 -2.15
N THR A 103 -7.65 20.43 -2.19
CA THR A 103 -8.50 20.34 -1.00
C THR A 103 -8.87 18.91 -0.61
N LYS A 104 -8.73 17.97 -1.56
CA LYS A 104 -9.07 16.56 -1.38
C LYS A 104 -8.07 15.66 -2.09
N ILE A 105 -7.78 14.49 -1.54
CA ILE A 105 -6.92 13.49 -2.15
C ILE A 105 -7.42 12.08 -1.84
N LEU A 106 -7.29 11.17 -2.80
CA LEU A 106 -7.45 9.74 -2.62
C LEU A 106 -6.06 9.13 -2.41
N TYR A 107 -5.69 8.85 -1.16
CA TYR A 107 -4.45 8.12 -0.86
C TYR A 107 -4.60 6.64 -1.18
N LEU A 108 -3.59 6.07 -1.81
CA LEU A 108 -3.50 4.63 -2.13
C LEU A 108 -2.13 4.09 -1.75
N ASP A 109 -2.10 2.89 -1.18
CA ASP A 109 -0.87 2.12 -1.04
C ASP A 109 -0.36 1.62 -2.40
N ALA A 110 0.95 1.37 -2.51
CA ALA A 110 1.58 0.97 -3.76
C ALA A 110 1.42 -0.54 -4.10
N ASP A 111 0.83 -1.31 -3.20
CA ASP A 111 0.53 -2.74 -3.36
C ASP A 111 -0.96 -3.00 -3.69
N ILE A 112 -1.50 -2.14 -4.53
CA ILE A 112 -2.90 -2.13 -4.95
C ILE A 112 -3.00 -2.39 -6.47
N ILE A 113 -4.07 -3.04 -6.90
CA ILE A 113 -4.53 -3.06 -8.29
C ILE A 113 -5.94 -2.47 -8.35
N CYS A 114 -6.08 -1.39 -9.11
CA CYS A 114 -7.38 -0.84 -9.50
C CYS A 114 -7.91 -1.60 -10.72
N LYS A 115 -9.12 -2.16 -10.63
CA LYS A 115 -9.76 -2.89 -11.73
C LYS A 115 -11.09 -2.29 -12.17
N GLY A 116 -11.46 -1.10 -11.67
CA GLY A 116 -12.71 -0.44 -11.99
C GLY A 116 -12.64 1.09 -11.89
N ASP A 117 -13.78 1.72 -12.10
CA ASP A 117 -13.94 3.17 -12.04
C ASP A 117 -13.88 3.67 -10.58
N ILE A 118 -12.96 4.60 -10.31
CA ILE A 118 -12.78 5.22 -8.98
C ILE A 118 -13.58 6.52 -8.81
N LEU A 119 -14.27 7.01 -9.85
CA LEU A 119 -15.03 8.26 -9.74
C LEU A 119 -16.09 8.23 -8.62
N PRO A 120 -16.89 7.15 -8.47
CA PRO A 120 -17.86 7.09 -7.38
C PRO A 120 -17.21 7.12 -5.99
N LEU A 121 -16.00 6.57 -5.84
CA LEU A 121 -15.23 6.68 -4.61
C LEU A 121 -14.76 8.13 -4.39
N TRP A 122 -14.20 8.76 -5.43
CA TRP A 122 -13.76 10.15 -5.39
C TRP A 122 -14.89 11.11 -5.02
N GLN A 123 -16.11 10.89 -5.52
CA GLN A 123 -17.29 11.72 -5.27
C GLN A 123 -17.99 11.42 -3.94
N THR A 124 -17.50 10.46 -3.14
CA THR A 124 -18.12 10.15 -1.85
C THR A 124 -18.13 11.38 -0.95
N ASP A 125 -19.31 11.69 -0.40
CA ASP A 125 -19.46 12.70 0.64
C ASP A 125 -18.90 12.19 1.96
N LEU A 126 -17.92 12.89 2.50
CA LEU A 126 -17.30 12.59 3.79
C LEU A 126 -18.18 12.97 5.00
N GLN A 127 -19.37 13.52 4.79
CA GLN A 127 -20.35 13.86 5.84
C GLN A 127 -19.72 14.68 6.99
N GLY A 128 -18.87 15.65 6.61
CA GLY A 128 -18.17 16.49 7.57
C GLY A 128 -16.96 15.82 8.26
N ARG A 129 -16.65 14.56 7.98
CA ARG A 129 -15.46 13.87 8.52
C ARG A 129 -14.19 14.31 7.79
N VAL A 130 -13.03 14.11 8.43
CA VAL A 130 -11.73 14.44 7.85
C VAL A 130 -11.28 13.39 6.83
N LEU A 131 -11.75 12.16 6.95
CA LEU A 131 -11.46 11.09 5.99
C LEU A 131 -12.58 10.07 5.88
N GLY A 132 -12.57 9.36 4.75
CA GLY A 132 -13.32 8.11 4.52
C GLY A 132 -12.36 6.95 4.33
N ALA A 133 -12.71 5.78 4.87
CA ALA A 133 -11.92 4.56 4.79
C ALA A 133 -12.80 3.31 4.88
N VAL A 134 -12.27 2.16 4.44
CA VAL A 134 -12.92 0.86 4.60
C VAL A 134 -12.53 0.25 5.94
N ARG A 135 -13.49 -0.33 6.65
CA ARG A 135 -13.25 -1.04 7.92
C ARG A 135 -12.27 -2.20 7.73
N ASP A 136 -11.37 -2.34 8.67
CA ASP A 136 -10.41 -3.46 8.69
C ASP A 136 -11.10 -4.75 9.14
N TRP A 137 -10.76 -5.87 8.52
CA TRP A 137 -11.33 -7.18 8.87
C TRP A 137 -10.93 -7.66 10.29
N GLY A 138 -9.76 -7.20 10.80
CA GLY A 138 -9.24 -7.49 12.15
C GLY A 138 -9.63 -6.48 13.22
N GLU A 139 -10.61 -5.61 12.96
CA GLU A 139 -10.90 -4.43 13.79
C GLU A 139 -11.12 -4.73 15.27
N ALA A 140 -11.86 -5.77 15.62
CA ALA A 140 -12.19 -6.07 17.02
C ALA A 140 -10.93 -6.29 17.88
N LYS A 141 -9.94 -7.02 17.35
CA LYS A 141 -8.64 -7.24 18.01
C LYS A 141 -7.81 -5.96 18.08
N SER A 142 -7.80 -5.19 17.01
CA SER A 142 -7.05 -3.93 16.93
C SER A 142 -7.64 -2.87 17.84
N CYS A 143 -8.96 -2.71 17.89
CA CYS A 143 -9.64 -1.80 18.81
C CYS A 143 -9.27 -2.06 20.27
N GLY A 144 -9.31 -3.33 20.71
CA GLY A 144 -8.93 -3.70 22.07
C GLY A 144 -7.46 -3.39 22.38
N ARG A 145 -6.55 -3.62 21.43
CA ARG A 145 -5.11 -3.42 21.59
C ARG A 145 -4.73 -1.96 21.80
N ILE A 146 -5.28 -1.04 21.01
CA ILE A 146 -4.97 0.39 21.10
C ILE A 146 -5.98 1.20 21.93
N GLY A 147 -7.00 0.53 22.48
CA GLY A 147 -7.96 1.12 23.41
C GLY A 147 -8.96 2.09 22.78
N LEU A 148 -9.46 1.79 21.56
CA LEU A 148 -10.46 2.62 20.90
C LEU A 148 -11.81 2.55 21.63
N LYS A 149 -12.43 3.71 21.86
CA LYS A 149 -13.71 3.82 22.58
C LYS A 149 -14.91 3.47 21.69
N ASN A 150 -14.82 3.79 20.39
CA ASN A 150 -15.94 3.64 19.45
C ASN A 150 -15.95 2.27 18.76
N GLY A 151 -14.98 1.39 19.02
CA GLY A 151 -14.96 0.02 18.50
C GLY A 151 -14.90 -0.08 16.97
N ARG A 152 -14.43 0.99 16.29
CA ARG A 152 -14.31 1.07 14.83
C ARG A 152 -12.86 1.28 14.44
N TYR A 153 -12.34 0.41 13.56
CA TYR A 153 -10.96 0.45 13.10
C TYR A 153 -10.94 0.26 11.59
N PHE A 154 -10.22 1.10 10.86
CA PHE A 154 -10.14 1.06 9.41
C PHE A 154 -8.74 0.67 8.92
N ASN A 155 -8.69 0.14 7.69
CA ASN A 155 -7.44 -0.08 6.98
C ASN A 155 -6.97 1.21 6.32
N SER A 156 -5.68 1.54 6.48
CA SER A 156 -5.09 2.81 6.03
C SER A 156 -4.63 2.83 4.57
N GLY A 157 -4.72 1.72 3.84
CA GLY A 157 -4.19 1.65 2.47
C GLY A 157 -5.05 2.32 1.40
N VAL A 158 -6.32 2.67 1.72
CA VAL A 158 -7.19 3.48 0.85
C VAL A 158 -7.88 4.52 1.73
N LEU A 159 -7.55 5.80 1.54
CA LEU A 159 -8.10 6.91 2.30
C LEU A 159 -8.58 8.02 1.37
N LEU A 160 -9.86 8.37 1.45
CA LEU A 160 -10.35 9.60 0.85
C LEU A 160 -10.22 10.71 1.89
N MET A 161 -9.34 11.70 1.68
CA MET A 161 -8.92 12.67 2.68
C MET A 161 -9.39 14.09 2.32
N ASP A 162 -10.02 14.77 3.28
CA ASP A 162 -10.30 16.22 3.24
C ASP A 162 -9.06 16.97 3.76
N LEU A 163 -8.23 17.48 2.87
CA LEU A 163 -6.98 18.15 3.22
C LEU A 163 -7.22 19.52 3.90
N VAL A 164 -8.36 20.14 3.67
CA VAL A 164 -8.72 21.40 4.36
C VAL A 164 -8.92 21.13 5.85
N LYS A 165 -9.77 20.15 6.18
CA LYS A 165 -9.98 19.74 7.57
C LYS A 165 -8.72 19.18 8.22
N TRP A 166 -7.93 18.42 7.46
CA TRP A 166 -6.66 17.88 7.95
C TRP A 166 -5.72 18.99 8.42
N ARG A 167 -5.53 20.04 7.59
CA ARG A 167 -4.74 21.24 7.93
C ARG A 167 -5.34 22.01 9.12
N GLN A 168 -6.65 22.28 9.10
CA GLN A 168 -7.35 23.01 10.17
C GLN A 168 -7.22 22.31 11.53
N GLN A 169 -7.32 20.99 11.54
CA GLN A 169 -7.22 20.17 12.75
C GLN A 169 -5.77 19.89 13.18
N LYS A 170 -4.76 20.30 12.38
CA LYS A 170 -3.34 19.97 12.57
C LYS A 170 -3.12 18.47 12.78
N LEU A 171 -3.74 17.66 11.90
CA LEU A 171 -3.84 16.23 12.13
C LEU A 171 -2.48 15.54 12.05
N THR A 172 -1.61 15.95 11.11
CA THR A 172 -0.23 15.46 11.01
C THR A 172 0.51 15.58 12.35
N GLN A 173 0.45 16.76 12.98
CA GLN A 173 1.08 16.97 14.29
C GLN A 173 0.48 16.07 15.38
N LYS A 174 -0.85 15.91 15.41
CA LYS A 174 -1.53 15.04 16.38
C LYS A 174 -1.13 13.59 16.23
N LEU A 175 -0.96 13.11 14.97
CA LEU A 175 -0.55 11.75 14.68
C LEU A 175 0.87 11.45 15.21
N PHE A 176 1.85 12.33 14.96
CA PHE A 176 3.19 12.17 15.50
C PHE A 176 3.19 12.29 17.03
N GLN A 177 2.44 13.23 17.62
CA GLN A 177 2.28 13.33 19.07
C GLN A 177 1.63 12.08 19.69
N TRP A 178 0.77 11.39 18.97
CA TRP A 178 0.18 10.14 19.42
C TRP A 178 1.23 9.02 19.43
N LEU A 179 2.04 8.93 18.39
CA LEU A 179 3.15 7.97 18.30
C LEU A 179 4.18 8.18 19.43
N ASP A 180 4.50 9.44 19.79
CA ASP A 180 5.39 9.77 20.89
C ASP A 180 4.89 9.27 22.27
N LYS A 181 3.58 9.16 22.42
CA LYS A 181 2.93 8.83 23.72
C LYS A 181 2.62 7.36 23.90
N VAL A 182 2.50 6.62 22.81
CA VAL A 182 2.10 5.20 22.86
C VAL A 182 3.34 4.34 23.07
N VAL A 183 3.23 3.40 24.01
CA VAL A 183 4.30 2.43 24.28
C VAL A 183 4.44 1.50 23.07
N ASP A 184 5.64 1.32 22.54
CA ASP A 184 5.97 0.53 21.35
C ASP A 184 5.32 -0.86 21.29
N THR A 185 5.13 -1.52 22.44
CA THR A 185 4.52 -2.83 22.54
C THR A 185 3.05 -2.90 22.11
N LYS A 186 2.36 -1.75 21.99
CA LYS A 186 0.97 -1.67 21.56
C LYS A 186 0.82 -1.38 20.07
N ILE A 187 1.88 -0.90 19.41
CA ILE A 187 1.87 -0.56 18.00
C ILE A 187 2.26 -1.81 17.20
N LEU A 188 1.34 -2.32 16.35
CA LEU A 188 1.62 -3.40 15.41
C LEU A 188 1.62 -2.90 13.96
N TRP A 189 0.74 -1.95 13.64
CA TRP A 189 0.51 -1.45 12.29
C TRP A 189 0.84 0.04 12.17
N GLY A 190 1.89 0.49 12.85
CA GLY A 190 2.49 1.81 12.76
C GLY A 190 1.53 2.96 12.47
N ASP A 191 1.49 3.37 11.23
CA ASP A 191 0.66 4.47 10.74
C ASP A 191 -0.85 4.20 10.88
N GLN A 192 -1.29 2.97 10.60
CA GLN A 192 -2.69 2.60 10.70
C GLN A 192 -3.20 2.69 12.14
N ASP A 193 -2.39 2.27 13.11
CA ASP A 193 -2.72 2.37 14.53
C ASP A 193 -2.83 3.83 14.99
N ALA A 194 -1.89 4.69 14.55
CA ALA A 194 -1.92 6.10 14.90
C ALA A 194 -3.13 6.83 14.30
N LEU A 195 -3.43 6.57 13.01
CA LEU A 195 -4.63 7.11 12.38
C LEU A 195 -5.89 6.72 13.14
N ASN A 196 -6.05 5.44 13.43
CA ASN A 196 -7.20 4.95 14.18
C ASN A 196 -7.24 5.48 15.62
N GLY A 197 -6.08 5.60 16.28
CA GLY A 197 -5.97 6.14 17.63
C GLY A 197 -6.35 7.62 17.74
N VAL A 198 -6.04 8.42 16.72
CA VAL A 198 -6.37 9.86 16.69
C VAL A 198 -7.80 10.12 16.17
N ILE A 199 -8.25 9.36 15.18
CA ILE A 199 -9.59 9.50 14.57
C ILE A 199 -10.68 8.87 15.46
N ASP A 200 -10.35 7.81 16.20
CA ASP A 200 -11.22 7.10 17.15
C ASP A 200 -12.66 6.88 16.62
N GLY A 201 -12.75 6.25 15.45
CA GLY A 201 -14.03 5.90 14.82
C GLY A 201 -14.74 7.06 14.11
N ALA A 202 -14.19 8.29 14.13
CA ALA A 202 -14.80 9.46 13.50
C ALA A 202 -14.48 9.57 11.99
N PHE A 203 -14.65 8.51 11.24
CA PHE A 203 -14.45 8.45 9.79
C PHE A 203 -15.75 8.08 9.05
N THR A 204 -15.82 8.41 7.76
CA THR A 204 -16.88 7.95 6.85
C THR A 204 -16.55 6.55 6.37
N GLU A 205 -17.46 5.61 6.58
CA GLU A 205 -17.27 4.23 6.14
C GLU A 205 -17.48 4.12 4.64
N LEU A 206 -16.43 3.66 3.93
CA LEU A 206 -16.47 3.40 2.50
C LEU A 206 -16.89 1.94 2.23
N PRO A 207 -17.59 1.68 1.12
CA PRO A 207 -17.91 0.33 0.70
C PRO A 207 -16.66 -0.55 0.53
N LYS A 208 -16.72 -1.81 0.99
CA LYS A 208 -15.62 -2.79 0.96
C LYS A 208 -14.95 -2.92 -0.41
N LYS A 209 -15.71 -2.81 -1.51
CA LYS A 209 -15.20 -2.91 -2.87
C LYS A 209 -14.09 -1.91 -3.23
N TYR A 210 -13.94 -0.82 -2.44
CA TYR A 210 -12.89 0.18 -2.62
C TYR A 210 -11.62 -0.09 -1.81
N ASN A 211 -11.57 -1.15 -1.03
CA ASN A 211 -10.37 -1.67 -0.39
C ASN A 211 -10.57 -3.15 -0.10
N CYS A 212 -10.70 -3.95 -1.16
CA CYS A 212 -10.84 -5.39 -1.05
C CYS A 212 -9.50 -5.99 -0.63
N ILE A 213 -9.39 -6.30 0.64
CA ILE A 213 -8.19 -6.89 1.22
C ILE A 213 -8.06 -8.34 0.76
N VAL A 214 -6.90 -8.67 0.20
CA VAL A 214 -6.50 -10.04 -0.12
C VAL A 214 -5.21 -10.39 0.62
N ILE A 215 -5.19 -11.57 1.20
CA ILE A 215 -4.04 -12.11 1.94
C ILE A 215 -3.65 -13.42 1.28
N ASN A 216 -2.34 -13.61 1.13
CA ASN A 216 -1.80 -14.83 0.53
C ASN A 216 -2.36 -16.10 1.18
N ASN A 217 -2.87 -17.01 0.35
CA ASN A 217 -3.38 -18.33 0.77
C ASN A 217 -4.48 -18.29 1.86
N THR A 218 -5.37 -17.31 1.80
CA THR A 218 -6.53 -17.20 2.71
C THR A 218 -7.85 -17.26 1.96
N VAL A 219 -8.96 -17.28 2.72
CA VAL A 219 -10.33 -17.19 2.18
C VAL A 219 -10.71 -15.79 1.71
N LEU A 220 -9.89 -14.78 2.06
CA LEU A 220 -10.11 -13.40 1.62
C LEU A 220 -9.68 -13.27 0.16
N LYS A 221 -10.65 -13.19 -0.73
CA LYS A 221 -10.48 -13.10 -2.19
C LYS A 221 -11.20 -11.89 -2.73
N ALA A 222 -10.74 -11.43 -3.89
CA ALA A 222 -11.42 -10.39 -4.63
C ALA A 222 -12.70 -10.93 -5.30
N GLU A 223 -13.77 -10.14 -5.18
CA GLU A 223 -15.04 -10.39 -5.86
C GLU A 223 -15.08 -9.70 -7.24
N PRO A 224 -15.96 -10.12 -8.15
CA PRO A 224 -16.05 -9.52 -9.50
C PRO A 224 -16.28 -8.00 -9.50
N ASP A 225 -17.07 -7.49 -8.58
CA ASP A 225 -17.46 -6.08 -8.46
C ASP A 225 -16.52 -5.21 -7.61
N ASP A 226 -15.46 -5.82 -7.02
CA ASP A 226 -14.43 -5.05 -6.34
C ASP A 226 -13.72 -4.11 -7.31
N VAL A 227 -13.50 -2.87 -6.87
CA VAL A 227 -12.85 -1.82 -7.66
C VAL A 227 -11.37 -1.74 -7.36
N ILE A 228 -11.00 -1.88 -6.10
CA ILE A 228 -9.61 -1.82 -5.63
C ILE A 228 -9.28 -3.11 -4.88
N VAL A 229 -8.29 -3.85 -5.38
CA VAL A 229 -7.73 -5.05 -4.76
C VAL A 229 -6.43 -4.68 -4.07
N HIS A 230 -6.35 -4.90 -2.77
CA HIS A 230 -5.24 -4.51 -1.91
C HIS A 230 -4.54 -5.74 -1.34
N TYR A 231 -3.27 -5.93 -1.72
CA TYR A 231 -2.44 -7.09 -1.33
C TYR A 231 -1.71 -6.79 -0.02
N ILE A 232 -2.44 -6.89 1.09
CA ILE A 232 -1.84 -6.67 2.42
C ILE A 232 -0.93 -7.83 2.83
N ASP A 233 -0.26 -7.68 4.01
CA ASP A 233 0.68 -8.66 4.55
C ASP A 233 2.09 -8.60 3.91
N TYR A 234 3.03 -9.35 4.49
CA TYR A 234 4.43 -9.39 4.03
C TYR A 234 4.63 -10.23 2.76
N VAL A 235 3.73 -11.19 2.48
CA VAL A 235 3.76 -12.00 1.26
C VAL A 235 2.99 -11.31 0.14
N LYS A 236 3.72 -10.73 -0.81
CA LYS A 236 3.17 -9.91 -1.89
C LYS A 236 3.04 -10.70 -3.21
N PRO A 237 2.17 -10.28 -4.14
CA PRO A 237 1.94 -10.98 -5.41
C PRO A 237 3.17 -11.04 -6.34
N TRP A 238 4.16 -10.18 -6.10
CA TRP A 238 5.43 -10.22 -6.81
C TRP A 238 6.46 -11.19 -6.21
N HIS A 239 6.16 -11.82 -5.07
CA HIS A 239 7.03 -12.87 -4.53
C HIS A 239 6.77 -14.20 -5.23
N ILE A 240 7.85 -14.98 -5.44
CA ILE A 240 7.76 -16.30 -6.07
C ILE A 240 6.87 -17.24 -5.26
N TYR A 241 6.93 -17.13 -3.93
CA TYR A 241 6.19 -17.93 -2.96
C TYR A 241 4.77 -17.45 -2.67
N TYR A 242 4.28 -16.41 -3.37
CA TYR A 242 2.85 -16.08 -3.34
C TYR A 242 2.04 -17.19 -4.01
N TYR A 243 0.94 -17.59 -3.39
CA TYR A 243 0.08 -18.67 -3.88
C TYR A 243 -0.47 -18.36 -5.28
N ASP A 244 -0.59 -19.39 -6.12
CA ASP A 244 -1.12 -19.25 -7.47
C ASP A 244 -2.64 -19.06 -7.44
N SER A 245 -3.07 -17.84 -7.53
CA SER A 245 -4.47 -17.41 -7.41
C SER A 245 -4.88 -16.49 -8.56
N GLY A 246 -6.16 -16.20 -8.63
CA GLY A 246 -6.71 -15.19 -9.54
C GLY A 246 -6.10 -13.81 -9.29
N GLU A 247 -5.89 -13.47 -8.02
CA GLU A 247 -5.34 -12.19 -7.57
C GLU A 247 -3.87 -12.04 -7.99
N LYS A 248 -3.05 -13.11 -7.89
CA LYS A 248 -1.68 -13.11 -8.44
C LYS A 248 -1.69 -12.90 -9.95
N LYS A 249 -2.56 -13.59 -10.68
CA LYS A 249 -2.70 -13.43 -12.14
C LYS A 249 -3.12 -12.01 -12.49
N LEU A 250 -4.06 -11.43 -11.75
CA LEU A 250 -4.50 -10.04 -11.93
C LEU A 250 -3.32 -9.07 -11.77
N TYR A 251 -2.51 -9.20 -10.70
CA TYR A 251 -1.33 -8.37 -10.51
C TYR A 251 -0.37 -8.44 -11.71
N TRP A 252 -0.01 -9.67 -12.13
CA TRP A 252 0.93 -9.89 -13.23
C TRP A 252 0.39 -9.46 -14.59
N GLN A 253 -0.92 -9.35 -14.79
CA GLN A 253 -1.51 -8.74 -15.98
C GLN A 253 -1.14 -7.26 -16.08
N TYR A 254 -1.14 -6.51 -14.97
CA TYR A 254 -0.75 -5.10 -14.95
C TYR A 254 0.76 -4.90 -14.96
N VAL A 255 1.55 -5.80 -14.38
CA VAL A 255 3.01 -5.83 -14.59
C VAL A 255 3.31 -5.87 -16.09
N LYS A 256 2.69 -6.77 -16.85
CA LYS A 256 2.90 -6.91 -18.31
C LYS A 256 2.47 -5.67 -19.11
N LYS A 257 1.49 -4.90 -18.63
CA LYS A 257 1.00 -3.67 -19.27
C LYS A 257 1.83 -2.44 -18.89
N SER A 258 2.62 -2.52 -17.84
CA SER A 258 3.42 -1.42 -17.31
C SER A 258 4.81 -1.36 -17.96
N LEU A 259 5.53 -0.27 -17.69
CA LEU A 259 6.94 -0.14 -18.07
C LEU A 259 7.89 -1.02 -17.23
N TRP A 260 7.35 -1.78 -16.27
CA TRP A 260 8.06 -2.81 -15.48
C TRP A 260 7.72 -4.23 -15.93
N SER A 261 7.40 -4.42 -17.22
CA SER A 261 7.11 -5.75 -17.80
C SER A 261 8.27 -6.73 -17.74
N ASP A 262 9.48 -6.25 -17.52
CA ASP A 262 10.71 -7.00 -17.26
C ASP A 262 10.88 -7.44 -15.80
N LEU A 263 9.99 -7.01 -14.88
CA LEU A 263 9.99 -7.42 -13.48
C LEU A 263 9.91 -8.95 -13.39
N LYS A 264 10.81 -9.53 -12.61
CA LYS A 264 10.79 -10.96 -12.29
C LYS A 264 10.22 -11.17 -10.89
N PRO A 265 9.56 -12.32 -10.65
CA PRO A 265 9.16 -12.68 -9.29
C PRO A 265 10.37 -12.63 -8.35
N GLN A 266 10.18 -11.98 -7.18
CA GLN A 266 11.22 -11.84 -6.17
C GLN A 266 11.31 -13.11 -5.34
N ASP A 267 12.54 -13.51 -5.06
CA ASP A 267 12.85 -14.69 -4.26
C ASP A 267 12.76 -14.42 -2.76
N GLY A 268 12.71 -15.48 -1.96
CA GLY A 268 12.80 -15.40 -0.50
C GLY A 268 14.21 -15.04 -0.04
N ASN A 269 14.30 -14.20 1.00
CA ASN A 269 15.56 -13.76 1.61
C ASN A 269 15.70 -14.16 3.09
N THR A 270 14.71 -14.85 3.64
CA THR A 270 14.73 -15.42 4.99
C THR A 270 14.54 -16.94 4.92
N VAL A 271 14.96 -17.66 5.96
CA VAL A 271 14.75 -19.11 6.04
C VAL A 271 13.28 -19.48 5.81
N GLU A 272 12.37 -18.74 6.40
CA GLU A 272 10.93 -18.95 6.27
C GLU A 272 10.47 -18.78 4.81
N THR A 273 10.83 -17.67 4.15
CA THR A 273 10.42 -17.38 2.78
C THR A 273 11.07 -18.31 1.77
N VAL A 274 12.30 -18.74 1.99
CA VAL A 274 12.97 -19.77 1.18
C VAL A 274 12.27 -21.12 1.33
N LEU A 275 11.84 -21.50 2.55
CA LEU A 275 11.04 -22.70 2.76
C LEU A 275 9.65 -22.63 2.12
N LEU A 276 9.01 -21.46 2.15
CA LEU A 276 7.72 -21.25 1.44
C LEU A 276 7.91 -21.43 -0.07
N THR A 277 9.00 -20.91 -0.64
CA THR A 277 9.34 -21.11 -2.06
C THR A 277 9.54 -22.60 -2.36
N ALA A 278 10.34 -23.30 -1.55
CA ALA A 278 10.59 -24.73 -1.71
C ALA A 278 9.30 -25.56 -1.73
N ARG A 279 8.41 -25.31 -0.75
CA ARG A 279 7.11 -25.99 -0.64
C ARG A 279 6.20 -25.70 -1.84
N LEU A 280 6.16 -24.44 -2.30
CA LEU A 280 5.35 -24.08 -3.44
C LEU A 280 5.82 -24.77 -4.73
N LEU A 281 7.14 -24.78 -4.98
CA LEU A 281 7.74 -25.47 -6.12
C LEU A 281 7.52 -26.98 -6.05
N HIS A 282 7.65 -27.57 -4.87
CA HIS A 282 7.35 -28.99 -4.64
C HIS A 282 5.90 -29.32 -5.01
N ASN A 283 4.95 -28.52 -4.56
CA ASN A 283 3.51 -28.72 -4.84
C ASN A 283 3.17 -28.53 -6.33
N ARG A 284 3.98 -27.77 -7.08
CA ARG A 284 3.88 -27.64 -8.55
C ARG A 284 4.55 -28.79 -9.32
N GLY A 285 5.20 -29.74 -8.64
CA GLY A 285 5.97 -30.81 -9.28
C GLY A 285 7.36 -30.37 -9.79
N GLU A 286 7.81 -29.17 -9.44
CA GLU A 286 9.12 -28.63 -9.81
C GLU A 286 10.21 -29.11 -8.83
N TYR A 287 10.31 -30.43 -8.64
CA TYR A 287 11.08 -31.06 -7.57
C TYR A 287 12.58 -30.69 -7.57
N ARG A 288 13.19 -30.56 -8.75
CA ARG A 288 14.62 -30.18 -8.85
C ARG A 288 14.90 -28.79 -8.29
N LYS A 289 14.02 -27.83 -8.62
CA LYS A 289 14.11 -26.46 -8.09
C LYS A 289 13.79 -26.45 -6.60
N ALA A 290 12.75 -27.17 -6.16
CA ALA A 290 12.41 -27.27 -4.75
C ALA A 290 13.59 -27.82 -3.93
N ALA A 291 14.28 -28.84 -4.43
CA ALA A 291 15.44 -29.44 -3.77
C ALA A 291 16.55 -28.41 -3.53
N SER A 292 16.88 -27.54 -4.50
CA SER A 292 17.92 -26.51 -4.32
C SER A 292 17.58 -25.49 -3.23
N TYR A 293 16.30 -25.16 -3.06
CA TYR A 293 15.85 -24.28 -1.96
C TYR A 293 15.92 -24.98 -0.61
N TYR A 294 15.54 -26.26 -0.51
CA TYR A 294 15.69 -27.05 0.72
C TYR A 294 17.17 -27.18 1.09
N GLU A 295 18.04 -27.45 0.12
CA GLU A 295 19.48 -27.53 0.32
C GLU A 295 20.07 -26.21 0.85
N ALA A 296 19.66 -25.06 0.29
CA ALA A 296 20.09 -23.75 0.76
C ALA A 296 19.71 -23.52 2.24
N VAL A 297 18.50 -23.92 2.66
CA VAL A 297 18.06 -23.83 4.06
C VAL A 297 18.87 -24.75 4.96
N LEU A 298 19.11 -26.01 4.52
CA LEU A 298 19.91 -26.95 5.29
C LEU A 298 21.35 -26.47 5.46
N LYS A 299 21.98 -25.93 4.42
CA LYS A 299 23.33 -25.32 4.50
C LYS A 299 23.39 -24.18 5.51
N TYR A 300 22.37 -23.30 5.49
CA TYR A 300 22.28 -22.21 6.44
C TYR A 300 22.15 -22.70 7.89
N LEU A 301 21.33 -23.72 8.14
CA LEU A 301 21.05 -24.22 9.49
C LEU A 301 22.15 -25.12 10.06
N LEU A 302 22.78 -25.96 9.22
CA LEU A 302 23.72 -27.01 9.63
C LEU A 302 25.18 -26.65 9.34
N GLY A 303 25.42 -25.61 8.52
CA GLY A 303 26.75 -25.28 8.00
C GLY A 303 27.20 -26.22 6.88
N ASP A 304 28.29 -25.84 6.17
CA ASP A 304 28.79 -26.55 4.99
C ASP A 304 29.38 -27.95 5.28
N LYS A 305 29.44 -28.36 6.55
CA LYS A 305 30.04 -29.67 6.93
C LYS A 305 29.26 -30.89 6.43
N TYR A 306 28.03 -30.72 6.00
CA TYR A 306 27.11 -31.80 5.62
C TYR A 306 26.82 -31.84 4.11
N PHE A 307 27.48 -30.99 3.30
CA PHE A 307 27.22 -30.84 1.86
C PHE A 307 28.50 -30.89 1.03
#